data_5625941c5ed118d45e0e93b42b61e562
#
_entry.id   5625941c5ed118d45e0e93b42b61e562
#
_cell.length_a   1.000
_cell.length_b   1.000
_cell.length_c   1.000
_cell.angle_alpha   90.00
_cell.angle_beta   90.00
_cell.angle_gamma   90.00
#
_symmetry.space_group_name_H-M   'P 1'
#
loop_
_entity.id
_entity.type
_entity.pdbx_description
1 polymer ?
#
loop_
_entity_poly.entity_id
_entity_poly.type
_entity_poly.pdbx_seq_one_letter_code
_entity_poly.pdbx_strand_id
1 'polypeptide(L)'
;MFDFIKKKFSELKDSQDSKSLIQLLKLLAPLTDSMPMPLLIKDKHLNEKQKKFIRNNAFVWGYLNNLGAINSKLISRPTSNPKVLLAASYEIYSSMFFIDVETAEKEYTNMHKTIKQNKLFKEEFAKGAASSRIDMEEINIEIPNRLHPLSRLHKYLYDKYNKIKK
;
A
#
# COMPACT_ATOMS: atom_id res chain seq x y z
N MET A 1 4.23 -15.54 -7.02
CA MET A 1 3.74 -14.98 -5.74
C MET A 1 4.25 -15.77 -4.53
N PHE A 2 3.98 -17.07 -4.42
CA PHE A 2 4.40 -17.87 -3.25
C PHE A 2 5.92 -18.04 -3.05
N ASP A 3 6.75 -17.98 -4.10
CA ASP A 3 8.19 -18.25 -3.96
C ASP A 3 8.99 -17.07 -3.39
N PHE A 4 8.56 -15.84 -3.65
CA PHE A 4 9.14 -14.67 -3.01
C PHE A 4 8.76 -14.62 -1.52
N ILE A 5 7.50 -14.91 -1.21
CA ILE A 5 7.03 -15.08 0.16
C ILE A 5 7.91 -16.13 0.86
N LYS A 6 8.12 -17.31 0.26
CA LYS A 6 8.99 -18.35 0.84
C LYS A 6 10.43 -17.87 1.07
N LYS A 7 11.03 -17.14 0.14
CA LYS A 7 12.40 -16.63 0.28
C LYS A 7 12.51 -15.60 1.39
N LYS A 8 11.56 -14.65 1.49
CA LYS A 8 11.52 -13.69 2.62
C LYS A 8 11.05 -14.34 3.92
N PHE A 9 10.23 -15.40 3.86
CA PHE A 9 9.89 -16.21 5.03
C PHE A 9 11.09 -16.96 5.59
N SER A 10 12.07 -17.37 4.76
CA SER A 10 13.32 -17.92 5.26
C SER A 10 14.18 -16.87 5.99
N GLU A 11 13.96 -15.59 5.71
CA GLU A 11 14.58 -14.46 6.41
C GLU A 11 13.80 -14.05 7.67
N LEU A 12 12.48 -14.30 7.71
CA LEU A 12 11.68 -14.22 8.93
C LEU A 12 11.88 -15.52 9.71
N LYS A 13 12.95 -15.54 10.50
CA LYS A 13 13.37 -16.73 11.30
C LYS A 13 12.33 -17.20 12.31
N ASP A 14 11.26 -16.45 12.54
CA ASP A 14 10.22 -16.76 13.50
C ASP A 14 8.93 -17.21 12.80
N SER A 15 8.45 -18.39 13.14
CA SER A 15 7.15 -18.91 12.68
C SER A 15 5.96 -18.01 13.08
N GLN A 16 6.14 -17.19 14.12
CA GLN A 16 5.18 -16.20 14.61
C GLN A 16 5.02 -15.04 13.60
N ASP A 17 6.12 -14.46 13.14
CA ASP A 17 6.12 -13.36 12.17
C ASP A 17 5.48 -13.78 10.84
N SER A 18 5.75 -15.00 10.40
CA SER A 18 5.14 -15.57 9.20
C SER A 18 3.62 -15.69 9.33
N LYS A 19 3.13 -16.16 10.48
CA LYS A 19 1.68 -16.27 10.74
C LYS A 19 1.02 -14.90 10.83
N SER A 20 1.67 -13.93 11.47
CA SER A 20 1.20 -12.55 11.56
C SER A 20 1.09 -11.90 10.18
N LEU A 21 2.10 -12.11 9.30
CA LEU A 21 2.06 -11.61 7.92
C LEU A 21 0.89 -12.19 7.12
N ILE A 22 0.69 -13.51 7.18
CA ILE A 22 -0.43 -14.16 6.48
C ILE A 22 -1.78 -13.61 6.95
N GLN A 23 -1.97 -13.43 8.26
CA GLN A 23 -3.22 -12.89 8.81
C GLN A 23 -3.43 -11.43 8.37
N LEU A 24 -2.37 -10.63 8.39
CA LEU A 24 -2.42 -9.25 7.96
C LEU A 24 -2.78 -9.13 6.48
N LEU A 25 -2.17 -9.95 5.62
CA LEU A 25 -2.50 -9.98 4.18
C LEU A 25 -3.95 -10.41 3.92
N LYS A 26 -4.46 -11.40 4.65
CA LYS A 26 -5.88 -11.81 4.56
C LYS A 26 -6.84 -10.70 4.94
N LEU A 27 -6.45 -9.80 5.85
CA LEU A 27 -7.26 -8.66 6.25
C LEU A 27 -7.17 -7.51 5.25
N LEU A 28 -5.99 -7.26 4.68
CA LEU A 28 -5.75 -6.12 3.79
C LEU A 28 -6.17 -6.37 2.34
N ALA A 29 -6.00 -7.58 1.81
CA ALA A 29 -6.28 -7.90 0.42
C ALA A 29 -7.72 -7.55 0.00
N PRO A 30 -8.77 -7.90 0.75
CA PRO A 30 -10.14 -7.54 0.36
C PRO A 30 -10.39 -6.02 0.29
N LEU A 31 -9.66 -5.22 1.09
CA LEU A 31 -9.77 -3.76 1.07
C LEU A 31 -9.18 -3.16 -0.21
N THR A 32 -8.16 -3.80 -0.77
CA THR A 32 -7.41 -3.29 -1.93
C THR A 32 -7.86 -3.92 -3.25
N ASP A 33 -8.39 -5.14 -3.24
CA ASP A 33 -8.84 -5.86 -4.44
C ASP A 33 -10.01 -5.16 -5.16
N SER A 34 -10.81 -4.41 -4.41
CA SER A 34 -11.92 -3.61 -4.95
C SER A 34 -11.47 -2.26 -5.56
N MET A 35 -10.18 -1.94 -5.52
CA MET A 35 -9.65 -0.71 -6.11
C MET A 35 -9.68 -0.76 -7.64
N PRO A 36 -10.14 0.29 -8.35
CA PRO A 36 -10.18 0.33 -9.81
C PRO A 36 -8.79 0.51 -10.46
N MET A 37 -7.72 0.36 -9.69
CA MET A 37 -6.34 0.52 -10.16
C MET A 37 -5.98 -0.33 -11.38
N PRO A 38 -6.45 -1.59 -11.49
CA PRO A 38 -6.22 -2.38 -12.70
C PRO A 38 -6.60 -1.66 -13.99
N LEU A 39 -7.73 -0.98 -14.00
CA LEU A 39 -8.22 -0.27 -15.18
C LEU A 39 -7.36 0.96 -15.50
N LEU A 40 -6.94 1.71 -14.47
CA LEU A 40 -6.11 2.89 -14.63
C LEU A 40 -4.69 2.54 -15.14
N ILE A 41 -4.13 1.43 -14.67
CA ILE A 41 -2.76 1.02 -15.03
C ILE A 41 -2.71 0.24 -16.35
N LYS A 42 -3.77 -0.50 -16.66
CA LYS A 42 -3.91 -1.21 -17.95
C LYS A 42 -4.32 -0.27 -19.09
N ASP A 43 -4.52 1.03 -18.84
CA ASP A 43 -4.81 1.98 -19.90
C ASP A 43 -3.66 1.98 -20.92
N LYS A 44 -3.99 1.57 -22.14
CA LYS A 44 -3.05 1.45 -23.26
C LYS A 44 -2.44 2.80 -23.69
N HIS A 45 -3.09 3.91 -23.30
CA HIS A 45 -2.63 5.25 -23.60
C HIS A 45 -1.53 5.75 -22.64
N LEU A 46 -1.30 5.04 -21.52
CA LEU A 46 -0.25 5.39 -20.56
C LEU A 46 1.05 4.64 -20.88
N ASN A 47 2.14 5.38 -21.02
CA ASN A 47 3.48 4.80 -21.08
C ASN A 47 4.00 4.40 -19.68
N GLU A 48 5.07 3.63 -19.63
CA GLU A 48 5.62 3.11 -18.37
C GLU A 48 6.09 4.22 -17.40
N LYS A 49 6.57 5.34 -17.91
CA LYS A 49 6.95 6.51 -17.09
C LYS A 49 5.73 7.11 -16.40
N GLN A 50 4.62 7.23 -17.11
CA GLN A 50 3.36 7.73 -16.57
C GLN A 50 2.77 6.77 -15.55
N LYS A 51 2.75 5.46 -15.84
CA LYS A 51 2.33 4.42 -14.87
C LYS A 51 3.17 4.47 -13.60
N LYS A 52 4.49 4.57 -13.75
CA LYS A 52 5.41 4.71 -12.61
C LYS A 52 5.14 5.98 -11.80
N PHE A 53 4.79 7.09 -12.45
CA PHE A 53 4.41 8.33 -11.77
C PHE A 53 3.14 8.19 -10.93
N ILE A 54 2.14 7.44 -11.41
CA ILE A 54 0.89 7.18 -10.66
C ILE A 54 1.21 6.38 -9.40
N ARG A 55 1.95 5.26 -9.52
CA ARG A 55 2.18 4.34 -8.43
C ARG A 55 3.25 4.79 -7.44
N ASN A 56 4.36 5.33 -7.94
CA ASN A 56 5.55 5.60 -7.12
C ASN A 56 5.51 7.02 -6.53
N ASN A 57 4.73 7.20 -5.48
CA ASN A 57 4.68 8.47 -4.77
C ASN A 57 4.61 8.29 -3.26
N ALA A 58 5.04 9.30 -2.53
CA ALA A 58 5.16 9.25 -1.07
C ALA A 58 3.81 9.08 -0.37
N PHE A 59 2.73 9.65 -0.91
CA PHE A 59 1.38 9.51 -0.34
C PHE A 59 0.94 8.04 -0.30
N VAL A 60 1.08 7.31 -1.42
CA VAL A 60 0.70 5.89 -1.50
C VAL A 60 1.46 5.07 -0.46
N TRP A 61 2.77 5.26 -0.36
CA TRP A 61 3.58 4.52 0.61
C TRP A 61 3.24 4.88 2.06
N GLY A 62 3.01 6.15 2.35
CA GLY A 62 2.56 6.59 3.68
C GLY A 62 1.22 5.97 4.05
N TYR A 63 0.29 5.93 3.09
CA TYR A 63 -1.02 5.32 3.25
C TYR A 63 -0.93 3.83 3.56
N LEU A 64 -0.21 3.05 2.72
CA LEU A 64 -0.09 1.60 2.87
C LEU A 64 0.65 1.20 4.15
N ASN A 65 1.74 1.88 4.49
CA ASN A 65 2.48 1.60 5.71
C ASN A 65 1.62 1.80 6.96
N ASN A 66 0.86 2.89 7.01
CA ASN A 66 -0.02 3.15 8.14
C ASN A 66 -1.24 2.21 8.15
N LEU A 67 -1.80 1.86 6.99
CA LEU A 67 -2.86 0.88 6.86
C LEU A 67 -2.42 -0.47 7.45
N GLY A 68 -1.21 -0.93 7.11
CA GLY A 68 -0.61 -2.13 7.69
C GLY A 68 -0.44 -2.02 9.21
N ALA A 69 0.09 -0.89 9.69
CA ALA A 69 0.32 -0.67 11.12
C ALA A 69 -0.98 -0.65 11.96
N ILE A 70 -2.06 -0.06 11.44
CA ILE A 70 -3.36 -0.06 12.12
C ILE A 70 -3.92 -1.48 12.17
N ASN A 71 -3.98 -2.16 11.03
CA ASN A 71 -4.59 -3.48 10.91
C ASN A 71 -3.77 -4.58 11.61
N SER A 72 -2.47 -4.39 11.79
CA SER A 72 -1.62 -5.33 12.53
C SER A 72 -2.03 -5.52 14.00
N LYS A 73 -2.80 -4.59 14.55
CA LYS A 73 -3.33 -4.68 15.91
C LYS A 73 -4.64 -5.48 15.98
N LEU A 74 -5.31 -5.67 14.83
CA LEU A 74 -6.62 -6.31 14.72
C LEU A 74 -6.52 -7.82 14.42
N ILE A 75 -5.35 -8.31 14.05
CA ILE A 75 -5.14 -9.74 13.82
C ILE A 75 -4.97 -10.50 15.12
N SER A 76 -5.27 -11.80 15.12
CA SER A 76 -5.19 -12.65 16.32
C SER A 76 -3.79 -12.77 16.91
N ARG A 77 -2.75 -12.44 16.14
CA ARG A 77 -1.35 -12.34 16.55
C ARG A 77 -0.80 -10.97 16.21
N PRO A 78 -1.11 -9.93 17.00
CA PRO A 78 -0.65 -8.58 16.77
C PRO A 78 0.86 -8.51 16.62
N THR A 79 1.33 -7.68 15.68
CA THR A 79 2.75 -7.48 15.45
C THR A 79 3.08 -6.00 15.32
N SER A 80 4.19 -5.60 15.89
CA SER A 80 4.85 -4.30 15.65
C SER A 80 6.18 -4.47 14.91
N ASN A 81 6.52 -5.70 14.48
CA ASN A 81 7.75 -5.95 13.76
C ASN A 81 7.75 -5.19 12.42
N PRO A 82 8.65 -4.19 12.23
CA PRO A 82 8.67 -3.38 11.02
C PRO A 82 8.93 -4.21 9.76
N LYS A 83 9.62 -5.34 9.85
CA LYS A 83 9.85 -6.23 8.70
C LYS A 83 8.55 -6.86 8.22
N VAL A 84 7.67 -7.27 9.14
CA VAL A 84 6.34 -7.84 8.82
C VAL A 84 5.46 -6.76 8.19
N LEU A 85 5.44 -5.56 8.77
CA LEU A 85 4.63 -4.44 8.25
C LEU A 85 5.08 -4.00 6.86
N LEU A 86 6.38 -3.93 6.62
CA LEU A 86 6.94 -3.61 5.31
C LEU A 86 6.66 -4.71 4.28
N ALA A 87 6.82 -5.98 4.65
CA ALA A 87 6.50 -7.09 3.76
C ALA A 87 5.02 -7.07 3.34
N ALA A 88 4.10 -6.80 4.28
CA ALA A 88 2.68 -6.63 3.96
C ALA A 88 2.45 -5.46 3.00
N SER A 89 3.12 -4.32 3.21
CA SER A 89 3.01 -3.15 2.33
C SER A 89 3.51 -3.46 0.91
N TYR A 90 4.60 -4.23 0.77
CA TYR A 90 5.13 -4.62 -0.54
C TYR A 90 4.17 -5.55 -1.29
N GLU A 91 3.61 -6.55 -0.61
CA GLU A 91 2.65 -7.49 -1.19
C GLU A 91 1.37 -6.77 -1.67
N ILE A 92 0.81 -5.89 -0.83
CA ILE A 92 -0.36 -5.10 -1.19
C ILE A 92 -0.06 -4.16 -2.36
N TYR A 93 1.06 -3.46 -2.33
CA TYR A 93 1.48 -2.57 -3.42
C TYR A 93 1.70 -3.34 -4.72
N SER A 94 2.36 -4.49 -4.66
CA SER A 94 2.57 -5.41 -5.77
C SER A 94 1.24 -5.84 -6.40
N SER A 95 0.28 -6.27 -5.58
CA SER A 95 -1.06 -6.68 -6.01
C SER A 95 -1.82 -5.53 -6.65
N MET A 96 -1.86 -4.35 -6.00
CA MET A 96 -2.57 -3.17 -6.51
C MET A 96 -2.06 -2.71 -7.89
N PHE A 97 -0.75 -2.75 -8.11
CA PHE A 97 -0.11 -2.20 -9.29
C PHE A 97 0.36 -3.23 -10.32
N PHE A 98 0.09 -4.53 -10.10
CA PHE A 98 0.47 -5.63 -10.99
C PHE A 98 1.97 -5.66 -11.33
N ILE A 99 2.79 -5.40 -10.34
CA ILE A 99 4.25 -5.54 -10.41
C ILE A 99 4.71 -6.67 -9.49
N ASP A 100 5.92 -7.16 -9.67
CA ASP A 100 6.50 -8.11 -8.73
C ASP A 100 6.90 -7.43 -7.40
N VAL A 101 6.95 -8.21 -6.32
CA VAL A 101 7.25 -7.70 -4.97
C VAL A 101 8.68 -7.16 -4.86
N GLU A 102 9.62 -7.70 -5.63
CA GLU A 102 10.99 -7.21 -5.66
C GLU A 102 11.06 -5.80 -6.25
N THR A 103 10.28 -5.54 -7.29
CA THR A 103 10.10 -4.19 -7.86
C THR A 103 9.45 -3.25 -6.84
N ALA A 104 8.41 -3.69 -6.12
CA ALA A 104 7.79 -2.92 -5.06
C ALA A 104 8.79 -2.53 -3.95
N GLU A 105 9.63 -3.46 -3.52
CA GLU A 105 10.68 -3.22 -2.53
C GLU A 105 11.72 -2.20 -3.02
N LYS A 106 12.15 -2.31 -4.27
CA LYS A 106 13.10 -1.35 -4.89
C LYS A 106 12.48 0.05 -4.97
N GLU A 107 11.21 0.15 -5.38
CA GLU A 107 10.50 1.43 -5.46
C GLU A 107 10.35 2.07 -4.07
N TYR A 108 9.98 1.28 -3.05
CA TYR A 108 9.92 1.74 -1.67
C TYR A 108 11.27 2.25 -1.17
N THR A 109 12.34 1.48 -1.39
CA THR A 109 13.69 1.86 -0.94
C THR A 109 14.13 3.20 -1.54
N ASN A 110 13.86 3.41 -2.82
CA ASN A 110 14.15 4.66 -3.50
C ASN A 110 13.29 5.81 -2.96
N MET A 111 12.00 5.58 -2.76
CA MET A 111 11.10 6.56 -2.17
C MET A 111 11.51 6.94 -0.75
N HIS A 112 11.90 5.97 0.06
CA HIS A 112 12.32 6.20 1.44
C HIS A 112 13.60 7.06 1.53
N LYS A 113 14.55 6.88 0.61
CA LYS A 113 15.72 7.77 0.47
C LYS A 113 15.29 9.20 0.14
N THR A 114 14.35 9.35 -0.81
CA THR A 114 13.84 10.67 -1.21
C THR A 114 13.10 11.37 -0.05
N ILE A 115 12.28 10.63 0.71
CA ILE A 115 11.56 11.17 1.88
C ILE A 115 12.53 11.72 2.93
N LYS A 116 13.68 11.07 3.15
CA LYS A 116 14.70 11.56 4.10
C LYS A 116 15.35 12.86 3.67
N GLN A 117 15.42 13.13 2.39
CA GLN A 117 16.16 14.25 1.80
C GLN A 117 15.26 15.41 1.36
N ASN A 118 13.95 15.19 1.22
CA ASN A 118 13.04 16.16 0.64
C ASN A 118 11.81 16.38 1.55
N LYS A 119 11.66 17.60 2.06
CA LYS A 119 10.57 18.00 2.96
C LYS A 119 9.19 17.77 2.35
N LEU A 120 9.00 18.10 1.06
CA LEU A 120 7.70 17.92 0.39
C LEU A 120 7.30 16.45 0.31
N PHE A 121 8.24 15.55 0.01
CA PHE A 121 7.97 14.11 0.00
C PHE A 121 7.63 13.59 1.41
N LYS A 122 8.30 14.11 2.44
CA LYS A 122 7.99 13.77 3.84
C LYS A 122 6.58 14.20 4.22
N GLU A 123 6.17 15.38 3.80
CA GLU A 123 4.80 15.90 4.03
C GLU A 123 3.75 15.07 3.28
N GLU A 124 4.00 14.71 2.02
CA GLU A 124 3.11 13.84 1.24
C GLU A 124 2.98 12.44 1.86
N PHE A 125 4.06 11.87 2.36
CA PHE A 125 4.03 10.60 3.09
C PHE A 125 3.17 10.70 4.36
N ALA A 126 3.33 11.76 5.14
CA ALA A 126 2.54 12.01 6.35
C ALA A 126 1.05 12.20 6.03
N LYS A 127 0.72 12.90 4.94
CA LYS A 127 -0.68 13.05 4.46
C LYS A 127 -1.28 11.68 4.10
N GLY A 128 -0.53 10.82 3.43
CA GLY A 128 -0.96 9.46 3.12
C GLY A 128 -1.28 8.66 4.38
N ALA A 129 -0.38 8.70 5.37
CA ALA A 129 -0.58 8.03 6.64
C ALA A 129 -1.80 8.57 7.42
N ALA A 130 -2.00 9.88 7.45
CA ALA A 130 -3.18 10.50 8.06
C ALA A 130 -4.47 10.08 7.35
N SER A 131 -4.46 10.05 6.00
CA SER A 131 -5.61 9.65 5.19
C SER A 131 -6.03 8.21 5.43
N SER A 132 -5.08 7.29 5.59
CA SER A 132 -5.41 5.89 5.91
C SER A 132 -6.04 5.73 7.29
N ARG A 133 -5.59 6.54 8.27
CA ARG A 133 -6.20 6.54 9.61
C ARG A 133 -7.66 6.95 9.55
N ILE A 134 -7.94 8.06 8.85
CA ILE A 134 -9.32 8.56 8.71
C ILE A 134 -10.19 7.54 7.98
N ASP A 135 -9.69 6.93 6.88
CA ASP A 135 -10.44 5.90 6.16
C ASP A 135 -10.76 4.70 7.07
N MET A 136 -9.82 4.27 7.92
CA MET A 136 -10.04 3.15 8.85
C MET A 136 -11.00 3.52 10.00
N GLU A 137 -10.95 4.74 10.50
CA GLU A 137 -11.90 5.25 11.48
C GLU A 137 -13.33 5.28 10.90
N GLU A 138 -13.45 5.74 9.65
CA GLU A 138 -14.74 5.83 8.96
C GLU A 138 -15.31 4.46 8.54
N ILE A 139 -14.49 3.43 8.30
CA ILE A 139 -14.97 2.07 8.05
C ILE A 139 -15.75 1.53 9.27
N ASN A 140 -15.30 1.87 10.48
CA ASN A 140 -15.95 1.46 11.72
C ASN A 140 -17.24 2.23 12.03
N ILE A 141 -17.45 3.37 11.37
CA ILE A 141 -18.68 4.16 11.43
C ILE A 141 -19.37 3.95 10.08
N GLU A 142 -20.46 3.20 10.04
CA GLU A 142 -21.24 2.99 8.82
C GLU A 142 -21.65 4.34 8.20
N ILE A 143 -20.83 4.85 7.27
CA ILE A 143 -21.13 6.09 6.57
C ILE A 143 -21.99 5.73 5.36
N PRO A 144 -23.23 6.19 5.30
CA PRO A 144 -24.08 5.98 4.12
C PRO A 144 -23.43 6.58 2.87
N ASN A 145 -23.53 5.86 1.74
CA ASN A 145 -23.03 6.30 0.42
C ASN A 145 -21.51 6.32 0.26
N ARG A 146 -20.75 5.60 1.05
CA ARG A 146 -19.32 5.44 0.84
C ARG A 146 -19.05 4.58 -0.40
N LEU A 147 -18.42 5.18 -1.41
CA LEU A 147 -18.14 4.50 -2.69
C LEU A 147 -17.05 3.42 -2.56
N HIS A 148 -16.13 3.56 -1.61
CA HIS A 148 -15.00 2.64 -1.43
C HIS A 148 -14.42 2.71 -0.02
N PRO A 149 -14.03 1.55 0.60
CA PRO A 149 -13.41 1.53 1.93
C PRO A 149 -12.18 2.43 2.04
N LEU A 150 -11.33 2.47 1.00
CA LEU A 150 -10.13 3.30 0.95
C LEU A 150 -10.36 4.54 0.06
N SER A 151 -11.42 5.30 0.35
CA SER A 151 -11.91 6.38 -0.50
C SER A 151 -10.89 7.49 -0.76
N ARG A 152 -10.02 7.80 0.22
CA ARG A 152 -8.99 8.84 0.08
C ARG A 152 -7.82 8.39 -0.79
N LEU A 153 -7.41 7.13 -0.68
CA LEU A 153 -6.42 6.56 -1.59
C LEU A 153 -6.97 6.49 -3.00
N HIS A 154 -8.20 6.01 -3.17
CA HIS A 154 -8.88 5.94 -4.45
C HIS A 154 -8.94 7.32 -5.12
N LYS A 155 -9.44 8.33 -4.42
CA LYS A 155 -9.53 9.71 -4.93
C LYS A 155 -8.15 10.25 -5.33
N TYR A 156 -7.15 10.07 -4.48
CA TYR A 156 -5.79 10.55 -4.76
C TYR A 156 -5.22 9.96 -6.05
N LEU A 157 -5.36 8.65 -6.23
CA LEU A 157 -4.85 7.96 -7.42
C LEU A 157 -5.63 8.35 -8.69
N TYR A 158 -6.94 8.52 -8.57
CA TYR A 158 -7.78 8.99 -9.66
C TYR A 158 -7.44 10.43 -10.10
N ASP A 159 -7.20 11.32 -9.15
CA ASP A 159 -6.79 12.71 -9.45
C ASP A 159 -5.41 12.75 -10.12
N LYS A 160 -4.47 11.89 -9.72
CA LYS A 160 -3.17 11.74 -10.39
C LYS A 160 -3.32 11.26 -11.83
N TYR A 161 -4.15 10.25 -12.04
CA TYR A 161 -4.43 9.72 -13.37
C TYR A 161 -5.02 10.80 -14.30
N ASN A 162 -6.00 11.55 -13.83
CA ASN A 162 -6.62 12.61 -14.63
C ASN A 162 -5.67 13.76 -14.99
N LYS A 163 -4.68 14.05 -14.13
CA LYS A 163 -3.63 15.04 -14.44
C LYS A 163 -2.68 14.60 -15.55
N ILE A 164 -2.52 13.31 -15.76
CA ILE A 164 -1.64 12.76 -16.80
C ILE A 164 -2.38 12.70 -18.15
N LYS A 165 -3.69 12.52 -18.10
CA LYS A 165 -4.55 12.42 -19.30
C LYS A 165 -4.84 13.75 -19.97
N LYS A 166 -4.64 14.86 -19.27
CA LYS A 166 -4.75 16.23 -19.82
C LYS A 166 -3.41 16.67 -20.43
#